data_30093fc7dbc88db2697904f656633ad6
#
_entry.id   30093fc7dbc88db2697904f656633ad6
#
_cell.length_a   1.000
_cell.length_b   1.000
_cell.length_c   1.000
_cell.angle_alpha   90.00
_cell.angle_beta   90.00
_cell.angle_gamma   90.00
#
_symmetry.space_group_name_H-M   'P 1'
#
loop_
_entity.id
_entity.type
_entity.pdbx_description
1 polymer ?
#
loop_
_entity_poly.entity_id
_entity_poly.type
_entity_poly.pdbx_seq_one_letter_code
_entity_poly.pdbx_strand_id
1 'polypeptide(L)'
;MPHDPEPEPGRPKAPTEPFERLFMAEYGKVVAVANRVLADRTEAEDVAQEVFLDFHRKHHSDASYAPAWLHRAAVHTALNRIRSRRRRERRELADARTGERPVVDPQQVVELDEDRRLVREALSHLPTKAASVLALRYSGLSYVEVGATLGVGANQVGTLLRRAEQALRKEMTRATSV
;
A
#
# COMPACT_ATOMS: atom_id res chain seq x y z
N MET A 1 -45.36 24.45 24.64
CA MET A 1 -44.74 23.96 23.40
C MET A 1 -43.26 23.99 23.60
N PRO A 2 -42.55 22.86 23.79
CA PRO A 2 -41.10 22.85 23.82
C PRO A 2 -40.58 23.07 22.39
N HIS A 3 -39.70 24.04 22.26
CA HIS A 3 -38.99 24.38 21.00
C HIS A 3 -37.90 23.34 20.77
N ASP A 4 -38.10 22.52 19.76
CA ASP A 4 -37.00 21.64 19.26
C ASP A 4 -35.89 22.55 18.70
N PRO A 5 -34.64 22.35 19.11
CA PRO A 5 -33.54 23.11 18.54
C PRO A 5 -33.33 22.72 17.06
N GLU A 6 -33.41 23.72 16.19
CA GLU A 6 -33.04 23.55 14.76
C GLU A 6 -31.62 23.00 14.63
N PRO A 7 -31.35 22.06 13.71
CA PRO A 7 -30.02 21.51 13.51
C PRO A 7 -29.09 22.58 12.96
N GLU A 8 -27.99 22.84 13.67
CA GLU A 8 -26.94 23.76 13.22
C GLU A 8 -26.39 23.37 11.84
N PRO A 9 -26.36 24.31 10.87
CA PRO A 9 -25.79 24.04 9.55
C PRO A 9 -24.26 23.98 9.66
N GLY A 10 -23.68 22.77 9.46
CA GLY A 10 -22.23 22.62 9.33
C GLY A 10 -21.57 21.49 10.13
N ARG A 11 -22.31 20.78 10.98
CA ARG A 11 -21.77 19.57 11.62
C ARG A 11 -21.79 18.41 10.63
N PRO A 12 -20.65 17.76 10.30
CA PRO A 12 -20.70 16.55 9.50
C PRO A 12 -21.58 15.53 10.22
N LYS A 13 -22.64 15.06 9.54
CA LYS A 13 -23.48 13.99 10.06
C LYS A 13 -22.60 12.80 10.41
N ALA A 14 -22.76 12.24 11.61
CA ALA A 14 -22.09 10.99 11.97
C ALA A 14 -22.44 9.91 10.93
N PRO A 15 -21.44 9.12 10.47
CA PRO A 15 -21.67 8.06 9.47
C PRO A 15 -22.80 7.14 9.91
N THR A 16 -23.84 7.02 9.09
CA THR A 16 -25.06 6.29 9.45
C THR A 16 -24.96 4.81 9.10
N GLU A 17 -24.24 4.50 8.02
CA GLU A 17 -24.10 3.14 7.50
C GLU A 17 -22.79 2.48 7.98
N PRO A 18 -22.79 1.17 8.26
CA PRO A 18 -21.59 0.44 8.69
C PRO A 18 -20.41 0.61 7.72
N PHE A 19 -20.66 0.63 6.41
CA PHE A 19 -19.64 0.82 5.40
C PHE A 19 -19.03 2.23 5.45
N GLU A 20 -19.85 3.25 5.64
CA GLU A 20 -19.39 4.63 5.74
C GLU A 20 -18.46 4.83 6.96
N ARG A 21 -18.82 4.22 8.09
CA ARG A 21 -17.96 4.23 9.30
C ARG A 21 -16.63 3.54 9.06
N LEU A 22 -16.65 2.36 8.43
CA LEU A 22 -15.44 1.62 8.08
C LEU A 22 -14.57 2.44 7.11
N PHE A 23 -15.19 3.03 6.09
CA PHE A 23 -14.49 3.87 5.11
C PHE A 23 -13.81 5.06 5.79
N MET A 24 -14.54 5.81 6.59
CA MET A 24 -14.00 6.98 7.31
C MET A 24 -12.85 6.61 8.26
N ALA A 25 -12.94 5.44 8.92
CA ALA A 25 -11.91 4.98 9.85
C ALA A 25 -10.64 4.46 9.17
N GLU A 26 -10.78 3.81 8.02
CA GLU A 26 -9.69 3.02 7.43
C GLU A 26 -9.14 3.56 6.10
N TYR A 27 -9.86 4.44 5.39
CA TYR A 27 -9.44 4.93 4.07
C TYR A 27 -8.02 5.54 4.09
N GLY A 28 -7.76 6.42 5.04
CA GLY A 28 -6.45 7.07 5.16
C GLY A 28 -5.30 6.07 5.41
N LYS A 29 -5.55 5.03 6.22
CA LYS A 29 -4.57 3.97 6.49
C LYS A 29 -4.33 3.10 5.25
N VAL A 30 -5.40 2.74 4.54
CA VAL A 30 -5.33 1.94 3.31
C VAL A 30 -4.53 2.68 2.24
N VAL A 31 -4.80 3.98 2.04
CA VAL A 31 -4.00 4.84 1.13
C VAL A 31 -2.54 4.90 1.58
N ALA A 32 -2.28 5.10 2.89
CA ALA A 32 -0.91 5.16 3.40
C ALA A 32 -0.14 3.86 3.16
N VAL A 33 -0.78 2.71 3.37
CA VAL A 33 -0.20 1.37 3.10
C VAL A 33 0.13 1.20 1.62
N ALA A 34 -0.79 1.52 0.73
CA ALA A 34 -0.57 1.44 -0.72
C ALA A 34 0.53 2.40 -1.17
N ASN A 35 0.51 3.65 -0.69
CA ASN A 35 1.50 4.67 -1.04
C ASN A 35 2.91 4.32 -0.55
N ARG A 36 3.04 3.60 0.59
CA ARG A 36 4.34 3.13 1.06
C ARG A 36 5.01 2.17 0.07
N VAL A 37 4.21 1.41 -0.68
CA VAL A 37 4.70 0.47 -1.71
C VAL A 37 4.88 1.15 -3.06
N LEU A 38 3.89 1.96 -3.48
CA LEU A 38 3.84 2.55 -4.83
C LEU A 38 4.70 3.81 -4.95
N ALA A 39 4.86 4.56 -3.84
CA ALA A 39 5.45 5.89 -3.79
C ALA A 39 4.78 6.89 -4.77
N ASP A 40 3.50 6.67 -5.05
CA ASP A 40 2.63 7.47 -5.88
C ASP A 40 1.26 7.56 -5.22
N ARG A 41 0.86 8.78 -4.84
CA ARG A 41 -0.36 9.00 -4.08
C ARG A 41 -1.61 8.73 -4.91
N THR A 42 -1.60 9.12 -6.17
CA THR A 42 -2.73 8.91 -7.08
C THR A 42 -2.98 7.42 -7.30
N GLU A 43 -1.93 6.67 -7.60
CA GLU A 43 -2.03 5.21 -7.71
C GLU A 43 -2.45 4.55 -6.39
N ALA A 44 -2.03 5.09 -5.25
CA ALA A 44 -2.42 4.57 -3.94
C ALA A 44 -3.90 4.82 -3.64
N GLU A 45 -4.44 5.96 -4.03
CA GLU A 45 -5.87 6.27 -3.92
C GLU A 45 -6.71 5.36 -4.83
N ASP A 46 -6.23 5.07 -6.05
CA ASP A 46 -6.87 4.08 -6.94
C ASP A 46 -6.90 2.68 -6.33
N VAL A 47 -5.78 2.26 -5.73
CA VAL A 47 -5.73 0.97 -4.99
C VAL A 47 -6.72 0.97 -3.84
N ALA A 48 -6.79 2.05 -3.08
CA ALA A 48 -7.74 2.13 -1.96
C ALA A 48 -9.18 2.01 -2.44
N GLN A 49 -9.56 2.73 -3.49
CA GLN A 49 -10.90 2.63 -4.08
C GLN A 49 -11.22 1.20 -4.55
N GLU A 50 -10.30 0.57 -5.28
CA GLU A 50 -10.44 -0.81 -5.75
C GLU A 50 -10.67 -1.78 -4.59
N VAL A 51 -9.85 -1.67 -3.54
CA VAL A 51 -9.91 -2.53 -2.35
C VAL A 51 -11.22 -2.34 -1.58
N PHE A 52 -11.68 -1.09 -1.39
CA PHE A 52 -12.96 -0.83 -0.72
C PHE A 52 -14.15 -1.31 -1.53
N LEU A 53 -14.15 -1.14 -2.85
CA LEU A 53 -15.20 -1.66 -3.73
C LEU A 53 -15.24 -3.19 -3.71
N ASP A 54 -14.09 -3.86 -3.73
CA ASP A 54 -14.02 -5.31 -3.66
C ASP A 54 -14.50 -5.84 -2.30
N PHE A 55 -14.12 -5.15 -1.21
CA PHE A 55 -14.62 -5.46 0.12
C PHE A 55 -16.14 -5.30 0.20
N HIS A 56 -16.68 -4.17 -0.24
CA HIS A 56 -18.13 -3.90 -0.20
C HIS A 56 -18.95 -4.93 -0.96
N ARG A 57 -18.43 -5.47 -2.06
CA ARG A 57 -19.11 -6.49 -2.86
C ARG A 57 -19.11 -7.89 -2.24
N LYS A 58 -18.09 -8.22 -1.44
CA LYS A 58 -17.83 -9.59 -1.00
C LYS A 58 -17.97 -9.81 0.50
N HIS A 59 -17.97 -8.75 1.29
CA HIS A 59 -17.89 -8.82 2.75
C HIS A 59 -18.91 -7.90 3.43
N HIS A 60 -19.22 -8.22 4.69
CA HIS A 60 -20.03 -7.37 5.54
C HIS A 60 -19.15 -6.30 6.21
N SER A 61 -19.62 -5.05 6.18
CA SER A 61 -18.84 -3.90 6.64
C SER A 61 -18.65 -3.82 8.16
N ASP A 62 -19.43 -4.55 8.93
CA ASP A 62 -19.36 -4.69 10.38
C ASP A 62 -18.49 -5.87 10.84
N ALA A 63 -17.90 -6.62 9.89
CA ALA A 63 -17.05 -7.75 10.21
C ALA A 63 -15.79 -7.30 10.97
N SER A 64 -15.48 -7.95 12.09
CA SER A 64 -14.33 -7.61 12.94
C SER A 64 -12.98 -7.73 12.23
N TYR A 65 -12.91 -8.53 11.16
CA TYR A 65 -11.71 -8.69 10.33
C TYR A 65 -11.57 -7.63 9.24
N ALA A 66 -12.56 -6.75 9.04
CA ALA A 66 -12.59 -5.79 7.93
C ALA A 66 -11.32 -4.92 7.83
N PRO A 67 -10.81 -4.26 8.89
CA PRO A 67 -9.58 -3.49 8.82
C PRO A 67 -8.37 -4.32 8.37
N ALA A 68 -8.18 -5.50 8.96
CA ALA A 68 -7.06 -6.38 8.63
C ALA A 68 -7.13 -6.88 7.18
N TRP A 69 -8.33 -7.16 6.68
CA TRP A 69 -8.55 -7.55 5.30
C TRP A 69 -8.22 -6.41 4.33
N LEU A 70 -8.71 -5.20 4.60
CA LEU A 70 -8.44 -4.00 3.78
C LEU A 70 -6.94 -3.71 3.69
N HIS A 71 -6.23 -3.73 4.81
CA HIS A 71 -4.78 -3.51 4.84
C HIS A 71 -4.02 -4.60 4.06
N ARG A 72 -4.41 -5.86 4.22
CA ARG A 72 -3.84 -6.98 3.46
C ARG A 72 -4.07 -6.84 1.97
N ALA A 73 -5.29 -6.53 1.56
CA ALA A 73 -5.65 -6.34 0.15
C ALA A 73 -4.85 -5.17 -0.46
N ALA A 74 -4.74 -4.04 0.24
CA ALA A 74 -3.97 -2.88 -0.21
C ALA A 74 -2.50 -3.21 -0.47
N VAL A 75 -1.83 -3.87 0.48
CA VAL A 75 -0.43 -4.30 0.29
C VAL A 75 -0.29 -5.25 -0.90
N HIS A 76 -1.16 -6.26 -1.00
CA HIS A 76 -1.07 -7.25 -2.07
C HIS A 76 -1.31 -6.62 -3.45
N THR A 77 -2.33 -5.77 -3.57
CA THR A 77 -2.62 -5.06 -4.83
C THR A 77 -1.46 -4.15 -5.22
N ALA A 78 -0.92 -3.36 -4.29
CA ALA A 78 0.21 -2.49 -4.54
C ALA A 78 1.48 -3.26 -4.94
N LEU A 79 1.82 -4.35 -4.24
CA LEU A 79 2.96 -5.22 -4.58
C LEU A 79 2.78 -5.87 -5.96
N ASN A 80 1.57 -6.29 -6.30
CA ASN A 80 1.29 -6.86 -7.62
C ASN A 80 1.45 -5.82 -8.73
N ARG A 81 1.06 -4.56 -8.50
CA ARG A 81 1.26 -3.46 -9.46
C ARG A 81 2.75 -3.22 -9.73
N ILE A 82 3.60 -3.06 -8.70
CA ILE A 82 5.04 -2.83 -8.91
C ILE A 82 5.72 -4.03 -9.58
N ARG A 83 5.37 -5.27 -9.22
CA ARG A 83 5.91 -6.49 -9.85
C ARG A 83 5.49 -6.63 -11.31
N SER A 84 4.26 -6.25 -11.64
CA SER A 84 3.74 -6.29 -13.01
C SER A 84 4.41 -5.24 -13.88
N ARG A 85 4.62 -4.01 -13.37
CA ARG A 85 5.37 -2.95 -14.03
C ARG A 85 6.79 -3.42 -14.36
N ARG A 86 7.49 -3.95 -13.37
CA ARG A 86 8.86 -4.47 -13.54
C ARG A 86 8.95 -5.59 -14.58
N ARG A 87 7.97 -6.53 -14.61
CA ARG A 87 7.93 -7.59 -15.63
C ARG A 87 7.70 -7.03 -17.04
N ARG A 88 6.92 -5.94 -17.17
CA ARG A 88 6.69 -5.25 -18.42
C ARG A 88 7.97 -4.57 -18.90
N GLU A 89 8.58 -3.76 -18.06
CA GLU A 89 9.86 -3.06 -18.36
C GLU A 89 10.95 -4.03 -18.81
N ARG A 90 11.07 -5.19 -18.13
CA ARG A 90 12.04 -6.22 -18.53
C ARG A 90 11.76 -6.81 -19.91
N ARG A 91 10.50 -7.00 -20.27
CA ARG A 91 10.10 -7.49 -21.61
C ARG A 91 10.41 -6.44 -22.66
N GLU A 92 10.03 -5.20 -22.43
CA GLU A 92 10.30 -4.07 -23.32
C GLU A 92 11.81 -3.89 -23.57
N LEU A 93 12.62 -4.02 -22.54
CA LEU A 93 14.09 -3.99 -22.68
C LEU A 93 14.66 -5.20 -23.43
N ALA A 94 14.05 -6.37 -23.30
CA ALA A 94 14.46 -7.55 -24.06
C ALA A 94 14.07 -7.40 -25.56
N ASP A 95 12.88 -6.88 -25.84
CA ASP A 95 12.39 -6.62 -27.19
C ASP A 95 13.16 -5.46 -27.87
N ALA A 96 13.51 -4.41 -27.12
CA ALA A 96 14.33 -3.29 -27.62
C ALA A 96 15.78 -3.69 -27.99
N ARG A 97 16.27 -4.83 -27.51
CA ARG A 97 17.56 -5.39 -27.96
C ARG A 97 17.50 -6.00 -29.36
N THR A 98 16.31 -6.21 -29.88
CA THR A 98 16.04 -6.78 -31.23
C THR A 98 15.53 -5.76 -32.24
N GLY A 99 15.23 -4.52 -31.88
CA GLY A 99 14.79 -3.48 -32.81
C GLY A 99 14.48 -2.16 -32.10
N GLU A 100 14.86 -1.08 -32.73
CA GLU A 100 14.67 0.34 -32.46
C GLU A 100 14.29 0.77 -31.03
N ARG A 101 15.19 1.55 -30.41
CA ARG A 101 15.06 2.19 -29.11
C ARG A 101 13.89 3.19 -29.11
N PRO A 102 12.94 3.12 -28.19
CA PRO A 102 12.18 4.29 -27.83
C PRO A 102 13.11 5.23 -27.05
N VAL A 103 13.27 6.45 -27.53
CA VAL A 103 13.98 7.52 -26.85
C VAL A 103 13.12 7.95 -25.67
N VAL A 104 13.48 7.52 -24.46
CA VAL A 104 12.95 8.13 -23.23
C VAL A 104 13.76 9.38 -22.97
N ASP A 105 13.10 10.54 -22.98
CA ASP A 105 13.67 11.85 -22.66
C ASP A 105 14.25 11.86 -21.22
N PRO A 106 15.56 12.12 -21.00
CA PRO A 106 16.19 11.99 -19.68
C PRO A 106 16.14 13.26 -18.83
N GLN A 107 15.38 14.26 -19.18
CA GLN A 107 15.42 15.54 -18.47
C GLN A 107 14.14 15.78 -17.68
N GLN A 108 14.14 15.39 -16.43
CA GLN A 108 13.47 15.90 -15.23
C GLN A 108 13.10 14.79 -14.23
N VAL A 109 14.09 14.11 -13.69
CA VAL A 109 13.86 13.24 -12.54
C VAL A 109 14.73 13.74 -11.38
N VAL A 110 14.07 14.41 -10.45
CA VAL A 110 14.63 14.91 -9.21
C VAL A 110 15.18 13.74 -8.38
N GLU A 111 16.29 13.90 -7.68
CA GLU A 111 16.96 12.90 -6.82
C GLU A 111 16.02 12.14 -5.87
N LEU A 112 14.95 12.79 -5.41
CA LEU A 112 13.89 12.20 -4.59
C LEU A 112 13.09 11.08 -5.30
N ASP A 113 13.06 11.09 -6.63
CA ASP A 113 12.35 10.09 -7.43
C ASP A 113 13.21 8.84 -7.65
N GLU A 114 14.52 9.02 -7.66
CA GLU A 114 15.48 7.92 -7.79
C GLU A 114 15.54 7.06 -6.53
N ASP A 115 15.58 7.66 -5.34
CA ASP A 115 15.49 6.94 -4.07
C ASP A 115 14.19 6.15 -3.94
N ARG A 116 13.08 6.76 -4.32
CA ARG A 116 11.77 6.10 -4.34
C ARG A 116 11.73 4.94 -5.32
N ARG A 117 12.37 5.09 -6.47
CA ARG A 117 12.48 4.04 -7.48
C ARG A 117 13.30 2.85 -6.96
N LEU A 118 14.44 3.12 -6.34
CA LEU A 118 15.30 2.10 -5.73
C LEU A 118 14.56 1.31 -4.64
N VAL A 119 13.84 1.99 -3.75
CA VAL A 119 13.05 1.33 -2.71
C VAL A 119 11.93 0.48 -3.33
N ARG A 120 11.19 0.97 -4.33
CA ARG A 120 10.15 0.20 -5.03
C ARG A 120 10.73 -1.05 -5.70
N GLU A 121 11.87 -0.88 -6.36
CA GLU A 121 12.56 -2.01 -6.99
C GLU A 121 12.98 -3.05 -5.96
N ALA A 122 13.62 -2.63 -4.87
CA ALA A 122 14.00 -3.52 -3.78
C ALA A 122 12.78 -4.24 -3.17
N LEU A 123 11.68 -3.54 -2.91
CA LEU A 123 10.44 -4.13 -2.42
C LEU A 123 9.86 -5.18 -3.38
N SER A 124 9.98 -4.96 -4.71
CA SER A 124 9.49 -5.90 -5.72
C SER A 124 10.21 -7.24 -5.71
N HIS A 125 11.45 -7.28 -5.22
CA HIS A 125 12.27 -8.48 -5.11
C HIS A 125 12.05 -9.24 -3.80
N LEU A 126 11.53 -8.59 -2.77
CA LEU A 126 11.31 -9.24 -1.48
C LEU A 126 10.20 -10.29 -1.54
N PRO A 127 10.27 -11.33 -0.70
CA PRO A 127 9.12 -12.19 -0.43
C PRO A 127 7.93 -11.34 0.03
N THR A 128 6.72 -11.70 -0.38
CA THR A 128 5.50 -10.92 -0.10
C THR A 128 5.34 -10.61 1.39
N LYS A 129 5.59 -11.59 2.28
CA LYS A 129 5.47 -11.39 3.73
C LYS A 129 6.46 -10.34 4.26
N ALA A 130 7.70 -10.33 3.74
CA ALA A 130 8.72 -9.35 4.12
C ALA A 130 8.36 -7.94 3.63
N ALA A 131 7.95 -7.79 2.38
CA ALA A 131 7.48 -6.52 1.84
C ALA A 131 6.24 -6.01 2.58
N SER A 132 5.30 -6.92 2.93
CA SER A 132 4.08 -6.57 3.65
C SER A 132 4.36 -6.05 5.05
N VAL A 133 5.20 -6.72 5.84
CA VAL A 133 5.50 -6.25 7.21
C VAL A 133 6.14 -4.86 7.20
N LEU A 134 7.01 -4.57 6.23
CA LEU A 134 7.60 -3.24 6.05
C LEU A 134 6.52 -2.21 5.70
N ALA A 135 5.75 -2.47 4.65
CA ALA A 135 4.72 -1.53 4.19
C ALA A 135 3.72 -1.19 5.30
N LEU A 136 3.19 -2.21 5.99
CA LEU A 136 2.23 -2.03 7.08
C LEU A 136 2.84 -1.24 8.25
N ARG A 137 4.01 -1.64 8.73
CA ARG A 137 4.63 -0.99 9.88
C ARG A 137 5.01 0.46 9.60
N TYR A 138 5.62 0.73 8.46
CA TYR A 138 6.03 2.08 8.07
C TYR A 138 4.89 2.97 7.55
N SER A 139 3.68 2.44 7.46
CA SER A 139 2.45 3.21 7.25
C SER A 139 1.78 3.64 8.55
N GLY A 140 2.41 3.34 9.71
CA GLY A 140 1.93 3.75 11.01
C GLY A 140 1.09 2.70 11.76
N LEU A 141 0.86 1.49 11.21
CA LEU A 141 0.12 0.45 11.91
C LEU A 141 0.89 -0.05 13.14
N SER A 142 0.17 -0.29 14.21
CA SER A 142 0.69 -0.91 15.44
C SER A 142 1.08 -2.37 15.20
N TYR A 143 1.87 -2.95 16.09
CA TYR A 143 2.23 -4.38 16.02
C TYR A 143 1.01 -5.29 16.10
N VAL A 144 -0.04 -4.89 16.82
CA VAL A 144 -1.30 -5.63 16.89
C VAL A 144 -2.01 -5.63 15.54
N GLU A 145 -2.13 -4.46 14.90
CA GLU A 145 -2.75 -4.34 13.57
C GLU A 145 -1.94 -5.07 12.49
N VAL A 146 -0.62 -4.96 12.51
CA VAL A 146 0.27 -5.71 11.60
C VAL A 146 0.13 -7.21 11.82
N GLY A 147 0.12 -7.65 13.07
CA GLY A 147 -0.07 -9.07 13.42
C GLY A 147 -1.40 -9.61 12.92
N ALA A 148 -2.49 -8.89 13.17
CA ALA A 148 -3.83 -9.24 12.68
C ALA A 148 -3.87 -9.32 11.14
N THR A 149 -3.25 -8.34 10.46
CA THR A 149 -3.19 -8.31 8.99
C THR A 149 -2.40 -9.49 8.41
N LEU A 150 -1.28 -9.86 9.02
CA LEU A 150 -0.40 -10.94 8.55
C LEU A 150 -0.78 -12.34 9.07
N GLY A 151 -1.74 -12.42 10.00
CA GLY A 151 -2.12 -13.68 10.65
C GLY A 151 -1.02 -14.25 11.56
N VAL A 152 -0.30 -13.36 12.28
CA VAL A 152 0.76 -13.71 13.23
C VAL A 152 0.57 -13.02 14.57
N GLY A 153 1.18 -13.54 15.63
CA GLY A 153 1.17 -12.89 16.93
C GLY A 153 1.90 -11.54 16.90
N ALA A 154 1.41 -10.54 17.63
CA ALA A 154 2.04 -9.22 17.74
C ALA A 154 3.50 -9.29 18.22
N ASN A 155 3.82 -10.27 19.09
CA ASN A 155 5.17 -10.55 19.58
C ASN A 155 6.14 -11.04 18.48
N GLN A 156 5.63 -11.59 17.39
CA GLN A 156 6.44 -12.07 16.26
C GLN A 156 6.76 -10.95 15.26
N VAL A 157 5.97 -9.86 15.26
CA VAL A 157 6.09 -8.77 14.29
C VAL A 157 7.48 -8.12 14.34
N GLY A 158 8.03 -7.87 15.52
CA GLY A 158 9.36 -7.26 15.67
C GLY A 158 10.47 -8.09 15.03
N THR A 159 10.42 -9.42 15.18
CA THR A 159 11.40 -10.33 14.55
C THR A 159 11.23 -10.37 13.03
N LEU A 160 9.97 -10.40 12.54
CA LEU A 160 9.69 -10.35 11.10
C LEU A 160 10.16 -9.04 10.49
N LEU A 161 9.90 -7.92 11.16
CA LEU A 161 10.31 -6.58 10.72
C LEU A 161 11.84 -6.49 10.57
N ARG A 162 12.58 -6.87 11.62
CA ARG A 162 14.06 -6.85 11.59
C ARG A 162 14.63 -7.69 10.43
N ARG A 163 14.06 -8.89 10.19
CA ARG A 163 14.48 -9.74 9.07
C ARG A 163 14.15 -9.10 7.72
N ALA A 164 12.98 -8.47 7.61
CA ALA A 164 12.56 -7.79 6.39
C ALA A 164 13.41 -6.56 6.10
N GLU A 165 13.79 -5.77 7.12
CA GLU A 165 14.72 -4.65 7.01
C GLU A 165 16.11 -5.07 6.51
N GLN A 166 16.62 -6.18 7.05
CA GLN A 166 17.90 -6.75 6.59
C GLN A 166 17.83 -7.18 5.12
N ALA A 167 16.72 -7.83 4.74
CA ALA A 167 16.51 -8.26 3.36
C ALA A 167 16.38 -7.05 2.41
N LEU A 168 15.64 -6.02 2.81
CA LEU A 168 15.51 -4.78 2.03
C LEU A 168 16.85 -4.10 1.83
N ARG A 169 17.65 -3.95 2.90
CA ARG A 169 18.97 -3.35 2.84
C ARG A 169 19.90 -4.11 1.87
N LYS A 170 19.83 -5.44 1.89
CA LYS A 170 20.62 -6.27 0.96
C LYS A 170 20.21 -6.05 -0.50
N GLU A 171 18.91 -5.94 -0.79
CA GLU A 171 18.43 -5.67 -2.15
C GLU A 171 18.79 -4.25 -2.62
N MET A 172 18.71 -3.25 -1.74
CA MET A 172 19.15 -1.88 -2.06
C MET A 172 20.65 -1.81 -2.38
N THR A 173 21.49 -2.49 -1.60
CA THR A 173 22.93 -2.54 -1.87
C THR A 173 23.24 -3.20 -3.23
N ARG A 174 22.50 -4.23 -3.60
CA ARG A 174 22.63 -4.87 -4.92
C ARG A 174 22.26 -3.91 -6.06
N ALA A 175 21.18 -3.16 -5.89
CA ALA A 175 20.73 -2.21 -6.91
C ALA A 175 21.71 -1.06 -7.13
N THR A 176 22.45 -0.65 -6.10
CA THR A 176 23.47 0.44 -6.17
C THR A 176 24.82 -0.06 -6.71
N SER A 177 25.05 -1.38 -6.76
CA SER A 177 26.35 -1.97 -7.17
C SER A 177 26.39 -2.40 -8.64
N VAL A 178 25.38 -2.08 -9.43
CA VAL A 178 25.23 -2.34 -10.87
C VAL A 178 25.31 -1.03 -11.65
#